data_97e96ae7c196e67847d80f17da25f59e
#
_entry.id   97e96ae7c196e67847d80f17da25f59e
#
_cell.length_a   1.000
_cell.length_b   1.000
_cell.length_c   1.000
_cell.angle_alpha   90.00
_cell.angle_beta   90.00
_cell.angle_gamma   90.00
#
_symmetry.space_group_name_H-M   'P 1'
#
loop_
_entity.id
_entity.type
_entity.pdbx_description
1 polymer ?
#
loop_
_entity_poly.entity_id
_entity_poly.type
_entity_poly.pdbx_seq_one_letter_code
_entity_poly.pdbx_strand_id
1 'polypeptide(L)'
;MRLIVLLLSFVVTIQAWAGELPKPVGKVLLTLSGNIENTNEEGKAVFDIASLEKLGLVSFKTTSPWYDGRTTFTGVPLKKLMEYVGAKGSVLKITALNDYTTVIPLSDAQKYNVILALKVNGEYMRIRDKGPLFVV
;
A
#
# COMPACT_ATOMS: atom_id res chain seq x y z
N MET A 1 -39.28 -52.55 11.49
CA MET A 1 -38.01 -51.91 11.90
C MET A 1 -37.74 -50.73 10.97
N ARG A 2 -38.01 -49.52 11.42
CA ARG A 2 -37.85 -48.30 10.61
C ARG A 2 -36.47 -47.73 10.88
N LEU A 3 -35.60 -47.73 9.88
CA LEU A 3 -34.28 -47.14 9.92
C LEU A 3 -34.40 -45.62 9.72
N ILE A 4 -34.16 -44.84 10.76
CA ILE A 4 -34.10 -43.37 10.67
C ILE A 4 -32.64 -43.01 10.33
N VAL A 5 -32.41 -42.60 9.08
CA VAL A 5 -31.13 -42.06 8.67
C VAL A 5 -31.11 -40.56 9.01
N LEU A 6 -30.38 -40.24 10.08
CA LEU A 6 -30.13 -38.84 10.44
C LEU A 6 -29.04 -38.26 9.53
N LEU A 7 -29.43 -37.48 8.55
CA LEU A 7 -28.50 -36.70 7.70
C LEU A 7 -28.00 -35.50 8.51
N LEU A 8 -26.80 -35.65 9.06
CA LEU A 8 -26.10 -34.54 9.70
C LEU A 8 -25.56 -33.59 8.62
N SER A 9 -26.30 -32.50 8.36
CA SER A 9 -25.84 -31.45 7.47
C SER A 9 -24.69 -30.68 8.12
N PHE A 10 -23.47 -30.98 7.70
CA PHE A 10 -22.29 -30.23 8.11
C PHE A 10 -22.27 -28.90 7.35
N VAL A 11 -22.78 -27.82 7.97
CA VAL A 11 -22.69 -26.48 7.43
C VAL A 11 -21.26 -26.00 7.64
N VAL A 12 -20.43 -26.12 6.59
CA VAL A 12 -19.12 -25.48 6.56
C VAL A 12 -19.34 -23.98 6.38
N THR A 13 -19.31 -23.24 7.45
CA THR A 13 -19.22 -21.79 7.41
C THR A 13 -17.82 -21.41 6.90
N ILE A 14 -17.71 -21.10 5.63
CA ILE A 14 -16.51 -20.46 5.08
C ILE A 14 -16.48 -19.06 5.67
N GLN A 15 -15.72 -18.87 6.75
CA GLN A 15 -15.37 -17.54 7.20
C GLN A 15 -14.43 -16.96 6.15
N ALA A 16 -14.92 -16.01 5.36
CA ALA A 16 -14.08 -15.17 4.54
C ALA A 16 -13.18 -14.37 5.49
N TRP A 17 -11.94 -14.81 5.65
CA TRP A 17 -10.92 -14.03 6.33
C TRP A 17 -10.67 -12.80 5.47
N ALA A 18 -11.09 -11.64 5.93
CA ALA A 18 -10.50 -10.39 5.46
C ALA A 18 -8.98 -10.59 5.58
N GLY A 19 -8.25 -10.40 4.46
CA GLY A 19 -6.88 -10.87 4.37
C GLY A 19 -6.00 -10.21 5.40
N GLU A 20 -5.43 -11.01 6.28
CA GLU A 20 -4.40 -10.55 7.20
C GLU A 20 -3.09 -10.41 6.43
N LEU A 21 -2.57 -9.19 6.36
CA LEU A 21 -1.28 -8.92 5.74
C LEU A 21 -0.14 -9.32 6.68
N PRO A 22 1.02 -9.74 6.14
CA PRO A 22 2.20 -9.97 6.95
C PRO A 22 2.59 -8.72 7.74
N LYS A 23 2.97 -8.90 9.01
CA LYS A 23 3.47 -7.81 9.83
C LYS A 23 4.89 -7.42 9.40
N PRO A 24 5.21 -6.10 9.34
CA PRO A 24 6.57 -5.67 9.08
C PRO A 24 7.49 -6.03 10.25
N VAL A 25 8.74 -6.36 9.95
CA VAL A 25 9.77 -6.68 10.96
C VAL A 25 10.68 -5.49 11.26
N GLY A 26 10.73 -4.52 10.36
CA GLY A 26 11.52 -3.30 10.49
C GLY A 26 10.69 -2.10 10.93
N LYS A 27 11.30 -0.92 10.85
CA LYS A 27 10.63 0.35 11.18
C LYS A 27 9.48 0.61 10.21
N VAL A 28 8.29 0.86 10.75
CA VAL A 28 7.12 1.27 9.96
C VAL A 28 7.36 2.64 9.35
N LEU A 29 7.25 2.73 8.02
CA LEU A 29 7.41 3.95 7.25
C LEU A 29 6.11 4.44 6.63
N LEU A 30 5.16 3.55 6.41
CA LEU A 30 3.87 3.86 5.80
C LEU A 30 2.75 3.23 6.61
N THR A 31 1.70 4.01 6.85
CA THR A 31 0.46 3.53 7.44
C THR A 31 -0.72 3.88 6.52
N LEU A 32 -1.51 2.90 6.18
CA LEU A 32 -2.75 3.04 5.42
C LEU A 32 -3.94 2.74 6.34
N SER A 33 -4.95 3.57 6.29
CA SER A 33 -6.16 3.40 7.09
C SER A 33 -7.40 3.88 6.31
N GLY A 34 -8.57 3.64 6.87
CA GLY A 34 -9.82 4.01 6.25
C GLY A 34 -10.46 2.84 5.52
N ASN A 35 -10.98 3.07 4.31
CA ASN A 35 -11.72 2.06 3.57
C ASN A 35 -10.78 1.07 2.86
N ILE A 36 -10.17 0.19 3.62
CA ILE A 36 -9.29 -0.88 3.16
C ILE A 36 -9.77 -2.23 3.72
N GLU A 37 -9.56 -3.31 2.98
CA GLU A 37 -10.01 -4.66 3.37
C GLU A 37 -8.92 -5.46 4.10
N ASN A 38 -7.66 -5.30 3.65
CA ASN A 38 -6.54 -6.09 4.15
C ASN A 38 -5.70 -5.27 5.11
N THR A 39 -5.49 -5.78 6.31
CA THR A 39 -4.83 -5.08 7.41
C THR A 39 -3.83 -5.98 8.12
N ASN A 40 -2.93 -5.41 8.91
CA ASN A 40 -1.99 -6.14 9.76
C ASN A 40 -1.81 -5.52 11.16
N GLU A 41 -2.50 -4.41 11.44
CA GLU A 41 -2.47 -3.75 12.74
C GLU A 41 -3.79 -3.00 12.97
N GLU A 42 -4.59 -3.45 13.92
CA GLU A 42 -5.84 -2.79 14.41
C GLU A 42 -6.61 -1.94 13.37
N GLY A 43 -7.03 -2.57 12.26
CA GLY A 43 -7.76 -1.90 11.19
C GLY A 43 -6.91 -1.05 10.25
N LYS A 44 -5.58 -1.14 10.35
CA LYS A 44 -4.62 -0.44 9.50
C LYS A 44 -3.71 -1.42 8.78
N ALA A 45 -3.14 -0.97 7.67
CA ALA A 45 -2.07 -1.66 6.98
C ALA A 45 -0.79 -0.86 7.14
N VAL A 46 0.22 -1.45 7.78
CA VAL A 46 1.51 -0.82 8.05
C VAL A 46 2.62 -1.53 7.28
N PHE A 47 3.58 -0.76 6.79
CA PHE A 47 4.65 -1.23 5.93
C PHE A 47 6.00 -0.67 6.36
N ASP A 48 7.00 -1.53 6.31
CA ASP A 48 8.42 -1.16 6.33
C ASP A 48 9.00 -1.19 4.89
N ILE A 49 10.28 -0.89 4.73
CA ILE A 49 10.94 -0.94 3.42
C ILE A 49 10.81 -2.33 2.78
N ALA A 50 11.11 -3.38 3.53
CA ALA A 50 11.11 -4.74 3.00
C ALA A 50 9.72 -5.19 2.52
N SER A 51 8.67 -4.85 3.26
CA SER A 51 7.30 -5.19 2.87
C SER A 51 6.83 -4.42 1.63
N LEU A 52 7.25 -3.16 1.48
CA LEU A 52 6.99 -2.38 0.27
C LEU A 52 7.74 -2.94 -0.94
N GLU A 53 9.00 -3.30 -0.78
CA GLU A 53 9.82 -3.88 -1.87
C GLU A 53 9.25 -5.22 -2.37
N LYS A 54 8.67 -6.03 -1.51
CA LYS A 54 8.01 -7.30 -1.88
C LYS A 54 6.83 -7.11 -2.83
N LEU A 55 6.22 -5.94 -2.87
CA LEU A 55 5.15 -5.64 -3.81
C LEU A 55 5.65 -5.48 -5.25
N GLY A 56 6.95 -5.35 -5.44
CA GLY A 56 7.60 -5.15 -6.72
C GLY A 56 7.86 -3.68 -7.02
N LEU A 57 9.10 -3.38 -7.37
CA LEU A 57 9.55 -2.03 -7.68
C LEU A 57 9.57 -1.78 -9.17
N VAL A 58 9.26 -0.55 -9.55
CA VAL A 58 9.44 -0.02 -10.89
C VAL A 58 10.30 1.24 -10.83
N SER A 59 10.98 1.56 -11.93
CA SER A 59 11.80 2.75 -12.04
C SER A 59 11.42 3.52 -13.30
N PHE A 60 11.41 4.84 -13.19
CA PHE A 60 11.33 5.70 -14.36
C PHE A 60 12.11 6.99 -14.13
N LYS A 61 12.45 7.65 -15.22
CA LYS A 61 13.22 8.90 -15.22
C LYS A 61 12.33 10.04 -15.67
N THR A 62 12.20 11.04 -14.82
CA THR A 62 11.35 12.20 -15.08
C THR A 62 11.95 13.48 -14.47
N THR A 63 11.33 14.61 -14.77
CA THR A 63 11.60 15.88 -14.08
C THR A 63 10.53 16.10 -13.00
N SER A 64 10.91 16.78 -11.94
CA SER A 64 9.99 17.20 -10.90
C SER A 64 10.37 18.58 -10.37
N PRO A 65 9.43 19.38 -9.84
CA PRO A 65 9.74 20.68 -9.26
C PRO A 65 10.68 20.60 -8.04
N TRP A 66 10.85 19.41 -7.47
CA TRP A 66 11.57 19.19 -6.22
C TRP A 66 13.01 18.72 -6.40
N TYR A 67 13.38 18.34 -7.63
CA TYR A 67 14.72 17.83 -7.96
C TYR A 67 15.22 18.48 -9.24
N ASP A 68 16.51 18.80 -9.28
CA ASP A 68 17.15 19.38 -10.45
C ASP A 68 17.32 18.35 -11.56
N GLY A 69 16.91 18.72 -12.77
CA GLY A 69 17.07 17.89 -13.95
C GLY A 69 16.23 16.62 -13.95
N ARG A 70 16.60 15.70 -14.82
CA ARG A 70 15.96 14.39 -14.92
C ARG A 70 16.47 13.45 -13.84
N THR A 71 15.56 12.96 -13.03
CA THR A 71 15.84 12.14 -11.87
C THR A 71 15.20 10.76 -12.04
N THR A 72 15.92 9.72 -11.65
CA THR A 72 15.38 8.35 -11.62
C THR A 72 14.73 8.07 -10.28
N PHE A 73 13.43 7.77 -10.30
CA PHE A 73 12.67 7.35 -9.13
C PHE A 73 12.40 5.87 -9.20
N THR A 74 12.55 5.20 -8.07
CA THR A 74 12.26 3.77 -7.92
C THR A 74 11.33 3.56 -6.75
N GLY A 75 10.22 2.87 -6.99
CA GLY A 75 9.24 2.66 -5.95
C GLY A 75 8.13 1.70 -6.34
N VAL A 76 7.15 1.62 -5.47
CA VAL A 76 5.98 0.75 -5.64
C VAL A 76 4.90 1.50 -6.43
N PRO A 77 4.34 0.90 -7.50
CA PRO A 77 3.17 1.47 -8.14
C PRO A 77 2.04 1.67 -7.13
N LEU A 78 1.53 2.90 -7.05
CA LEU A 78 0.47 3.23 -6.09
C LEU A 78 -0.80 2.40 -6.34
N LYS A 79 -1.11 2.13 -7.61
CA LYS A 79 -2.18 1.21 -7.99
C LYS A 79 -2.03 -0.16 -7.34
N LYS A 80 -0.84 -0.73 -7.40
CA LYS A 80 -0.54 -2.05 -6.84
C LYS A 80 -0.66 -2.08 -5.32
N LEU A 81 -0.21 -1.03 -4.65
CA LEU A 81 -0.36 -0.87 -3.21
C LEU A 81 -1.84 -0.79 -2.81
N MET A 82 -2.64 -0.01 -3.55
CA MET A 82 -4.08 0.13 -3.30
C MET A 82 -4.83 -1.19 -3.52
N GLU A 83 -4.50 -1.93 -4.56
CA GLU A 83 -5.05 -3.27 -4.82
C GLU A 83 -4.67 -4.26 -3.70
N TYR A 84 -3.43 -4.21 -3.24
CA TYR A 84 -2.93 -5.10 -2.19
C TYR A 84 -3.65 -4.93 -0.85
N VAL A 85 -3.96 -3.71 -0.47
CA VAL A 85 -4.73 -3.42 0.76
C VAL A 85 -6.25 -3.49 0.54
N GLY A 86 -6.71 -3.72 -0.67
CA GLY A 86 -8.13 -3.72 -1.00
C GLY A 86 -8.78 -2.37 -0.77
N ALA A 87 -8.13 -1.29 -1.18
CA ALA A 87 -8.63 0.06 -1.00
C ALA A 87 -9.89 0.31 -1.83
N LYS A 88 -10.89 0.89 -1.18
CA LYS A 88 -12.15 1.33 -1.77
C LYS A 88 -12.36 2.82 -1.48
N GLY A 89 -13.25 3.43 -2.25
CA GLY A 89 -13.54 4.85 -2.12
C GLY A 89 -13.10 5.64 -3.34
N SER A 90 -13.08 6.96 -3.23
CA SER A 90 -12.85 7.86 -4.35
C SER A 90 -11.60 8.71 -4.24
N VAL A 91 -11.04 8.86 -3.04
CA VAL A 91 -9.90 9.73 -2.79
C VAL A 91 -8.85 9.07 -1.89
N LEU A 92 -7.60 9.48 -2.10
CA LEU A 92 -6.48 9.22 -1.21
C LEU A 92 -6.12 10.52 -0.51
N LYS A 93 -6.17 10.51 0.82
CA LYS A 93 -5.62 11.58 1.65
C LYS A 93 -4.22 11.18 2.08
N ILE A 94 -3.24 11.94 1.67
CA ILE A 94 -1.82 11.66 1.93
C ILE A 94 -1.30 12.71 2.89
N THR A 95 -0.78 12.26 4.02
CA THR A 95 -0.19 13.12 5.04
C THR A 95 1.30 12.78 5.20
N ALA A 96 2.15 13.77 5.02
CA ALA A 96 3.59 13.64 5.18
C ALA A 96 4.02 13.75 6.66
N LEU A 97 5.29 13.45 6.94
CA LEU A 97 5.83 13.52 8.30
C LEU A 97 5.79 14.93 8.92
N ASN A 98 5.78 15.96 8.09
CA ASN A 98 5.66 17.37 8.53
C ASN A 98 4.22 17.86 8.61
N ASP A 99 3.25 16.94 8.64
CA ASP A 99 1.81 17.18 8.66
C ASP A 99 1.24 17.85 7.39
N TYR A 100 2.04 18.03 6.34
CA TYR A 100 1.52 18.45 5.05
C TYR A 100 0.55 17.41 4.49
N THR A 101 -0.63 17.84 4.15
CA THR A 101 -1.70 16.96 3.66
C THR A 101 -2.14 17.37 2.26
N THR A 102 -2.27 16.38 1.39
CA THR A 102 -2.86 16.55 0.05
C THR A 102 -3.90 15.45 -0.19
N VAL A 103 -4.77 15.70 -1.16
CA VAL A 103 -5.79 14.74 -1.60
C VAL A 103 -5.63 14.52 -3.09
N ILE A 104 -5.57 13.25 -3.49
CA ILE A 104 -5.59 12.86 -4.91
C ILE A 104 -6.76 11.90 -5.16
N PRO A 105 -7.39 11.98 -6.33
CA PRO A 105 -8.40 10.99 -6.71
C PRO A 105 -7.80 9.59 -6.78
N LEU A 106 -8.52 8.60 -6.27
CA LEU A 106 -8.08 7.19 -6.39
C LEU A 106 -7.95 6.76 -7.85
N SER A 107 -8.79 7.33 -8.72
CA SER A 107 -8.74 7.12 -10.18
C SER A 107 -7.39 7.54 -10.78
N ASP A 108 -6.73 8.55 -10.23
CA ASP A 108 -5.43 9.00 -10.72
C ASP A 108 -4.33 7.95 -10.46
N ALA A 109 -4.38 7.30 -9.30
CA ALA A 109 -3.48 6.19 -8.99
C ALA A 109 -3.67 4.99 -9.93
N GLN A 110 -4.89 4.82 -10.47
CA GLN A 110 -5.23 3.73 -11.41
C GLN A 110 -4.90 4.10 -12.87
N LYS A 111 -5.08 5.37 -13.24
CA LYS A 111 -4.94 5.87 -14.61
C LYS A 111 -3.52 6.28 -14.96
N TYR A 112 -2.80 6.87 -14.04
CA TYR A 112 -1.44 7.35 -14.22
C TYR A 112 -0.43 6.42 -13.56
N ASN A 113 0.82 6.47 -14.02
CA ASN A 113 1.91 5.67 -13.45
C ASN A 113 2.49 6.32 -12.18
N VAL A 114 1.62 6.59 -11.21
CA VAL A 114 2.03 7.14 -9.92
C VAL A 114 2.73 6.07 -9.10
N ILE A 115 3.88 6.39 -8.55
CA ILE A 115 4.62 5.51 -7.64
C ILE A 115 4.83 6.15 -6.27
N LEU A 116 4.92 5.29 -5.28
CA LEU A 116 5.47 5.63 -3.97
C LEU A 116 6.96 5.33 -4.02
N ALA A 117 7.76 6.34 -4.28
CA ALA A 117 9.20 6.19 -4.44
C ALA A 117 9.90 5.94 -3.11
N LEU A 118 10.81 4.98 -3.11
CA LEU A 118 11.69 4.59 -2.02
C LEU A 118 13.11 5.10 -2.27
N LYS A 119 13.49 5.17 -3.56
CA LYS A 119 14.84 5.52 -4.00
C LYS A 119 14.81 6.64 -5.02
N VAL A 120 15.85 7.46 -4.97
CA VAL A 120 16.17 8.49 -5.95
C VAL A 120 17.58 8.24 -6.44
N ASN A 121 17.74 8.13 -7.77
CA ASN A 121 19.02 7.81 -8.42
C ASN A 121 19.70 6.57 -7.82
N GLY A 122 18.92 5.55 -7.47
CA GLY A 122 19.39 4.27 -6.93
C GLY A 122 19.64 4.22 -5.43
N GLU A 123 19.47 5.32 -4.71
CA GLU A 123 19.71 5.40 -3.28
C GLU A 123 18.42 5.63 -2.49
N TYR A 124 18.28 4.98 -1.34
CA TYR A 124 17.16 5.22 -0.43
C TYR A 124 17.15 6.68 0.03
N MET A 125 15.94 7.26 0.05
CA MET A 125 15.76 8.63 0.51
C MET A 125 15.83 8.73 2.03
N ARG A 126 16.57 9.73 2.51
CA ARG A 126 16.61 10.08 3.93
C ARG A 126 15.50 11.08 4.26
N ILE A 127 15.09 11.11 5.53
CA ILE A 127 14.04 12.04 6.00
C ILE A 127 14.40 13.49 5.64
N ARG A 128 15.66 13.90 5.86
CA ARG A 128 16.14 15.24 5.52
C ARG A 128 16.15 15.57 4.02
N ASP A 129 16.10 14.55 3.17
CA ASP A 129 16.17 14.66 1.72
C ASP A 129 14.82 14.29 1.08
N LYS A 130 13.72 14.76 1.66
CA LYS A 130 12.31 14.55 1.24
C LYS A 130 11.81 13.11 1.39
N GLY A 131 12.59 12.23 2.05
CA GLY A 131 12.19 10.86 2.36
C GLY A 131 11.43 10.72 3.68
N PRO A 132 11.22 9.49 4.08
CA PRO A 132 11.71 8.24 3.48
C PRO A 132 10.95 7.80 2.23
N LEU A 133 9.78 8.34 1.95
CA LEU A 133 8.90 8.02 0.85
C LEU A 133 8.47 9.29 0.12
N PHE A 134 8.26 9.19 -1.19
CA PHE A 134 7.88 10.32 -2.02
C PHE A 134 6.90 9.88 -3.11
N VAL A 135 5.77 10.58 -3.23
CA VAL A 135 4.79 10.30 -4.29
C VAL A 135 5.18 11.06 -5.56
N VAL A 136 5.32 10.34 -6.65
CA VAL A 136 5.74 10.90 -7.95
C VAL A 136 5.01 10.24 -9.11
#